data_038a2cc84badfd0cd05ddca22742ba95
#
_entry.id   038a2cc84badfd0cd05ddca22742ba95
#
_cell.length_a   1.000
_cell.length_b   1.000
_cell.length_c   1.000
_cell.angle_alpha   90.00
_cell.angle_beta   90.00
_cell.angle_gamma   90.00
#
_symmetry.space_group_name_H-M   'P 1'
#
loop_
_entity.id
_entity.type
_entity.pdbx_description
1 polymer ?
#
loop_
_entity_poly.entity_id
_entity_poly.type
_entity_poly.pdbx_seq_one_letter_code
_entity_poly.pdbx_strand_id
1 'polypeptide(L)'
;MSQLNVDPQEIAKFEAFAAIWWDQHSEFRPLHMINPLRLNWIDEHSGGISGKKVLDVGCGGGILAESMARRGANVLGIDMGAAPLNIARLHAEQEGVKNIEYRQVPVEQLADEQAGQYDVVTCMEMLEHVPDPASIILACQKLVKPGGHVFFSTINRNPKAYLFAIIGAEYVLRMLAKGTHDYSKFIKPSELAHDIRAANLKLKDMTGLHYNPITKRYWLAPNVDVNYMVYTQKEGV
;
A
#
# COMPACT_ATOMS: atom_id res chain seq x y z
N MET A 1 17.86 22.09 1.02
CA MET A 1 16.57 21.41 1.34
C MET A 1 16.42 20.31 0.30
N SER A 2 16.41 19.04 0.71
CA SER A 2 16.15 17.93 -0.21
C SER A 2 14.72 18.08 -0.73
N GLN A 3 14.54 17.91 -2.04
CA GLN A 3 13.21 17.91 -2.66
C GLN A 3 12.41 16.76 -2.06
N LEU A 4 11.15 17.01 -1.65
CA LEU A 4 10.26 15.96 -1.15
C LEU A 4 10.03 14.91 -2.25
N ASN A 5 10.04 13.65 -1.88
CA ASN A 5 9.80 12.51 -2.80
C ASN A 5 8.29 12.34 -3.02
N VAL A 6 7.65 13.35 -3.60
CA VAL A 6 6.21 13.39 -3.86
C VAL A 6 5.94 13.95 -5.25
N ASP A 7 4.90 13.44 -5.89
CA ASP A 7 4.34 14.01 -7.11
C ASP A 7 3.06 14.81 -6.74
N PRO A 8 3.10 16.17 -6.81
CA PRO A 8 1.94 16.98 -6.45
C PRO A 8 0.69 16.69 -7.28
N GLN A 9 0.85 16.22 -8.52
CA GLN A 9 -0.29 15.87 -9.37
C GLN A 9 -0.97 14.58 -8.89
N GLU A 10 -0.19 13.59 -8.43
CA GLU A 10 -0.73 12.38 -7.84
C GLU A 10 -1.48 12.69 -6.54
N ILE A 11 -0.90 13.51 -5.64
CA ILE A 11 -1.59 13.94 -4.42
C ILE A 11 -2.92 14.61 -4.76
N ALA A 12 -2.93 15.56 -5.70
CA ALA A 12 -4.16 16.28 -6.10
C ALA A 12 -5.24 15.35 -6.66
N LYS A 13 -4.86 14.29 -7.40
CA LYS A 13 -5.82 13.27 -7.87
C LYS A 13 -6.52 12.57 -6.70
N PHE A 14 -5.76 12.08 -5.72
CA PHE A 14 -6.34 11.39 -4.57
C PHE A 14 -7.14 12.32 -3.66
N GLU A 15 -6.72 13.58 -3.51
CA GLU A 15 -7.50 14.58 -2.77
C GLU A 15 -8.88 14.84 -3.41
N ALA A 16 -8.95 14.89 -4.74
CA ALA A 16 -10.22 15.09 -5.46
C ALA A 16 -11.24 13.96 -5.21
N PHE A 17 -10.78 12.76 -4.92
CA PHE A 17 -11.63 11.58 -4.67
C PHE A 17 -11.86 11.28 -3.18
N ALA A 18 -11.32 12.08 -2.26
CA ALA A 18 -11.37 11.79 -0.83
C ALA A 18 -12.80 11.53 -0.31
N ALA A 19 -13.79 12.32 -0.74
CA ALA A 19 -15.17 12.22 -0.27
C ALA A 19 -15.86 10.87 -0.55
N ILE A 20 -15.40 10.14 -1.57
CA ILE A 20 -16.00 8.85 -1.98
C ILE A 20 -15.14 7.64 -1.59
N TRP A 21 -14.10 7.83 -0.78
CA TRP A 21 -13.12 6.78 -0.44
C TRP A 21 -13.75 5.54 0.19
N TRP A 22 -14.74 5.74 1.06
CA TRP A 22 -15.45 4.67 1.76
C TRP A 22 -16.73 4.21 1.06
N ASP A 23 -17.12 4.82 -0.06
CA ASP A 23 -18.23 4.33 -0.87
C ASP A 23 -17.79 3.08 -1.65
N GLN A 24 -18.32 1.92 -1.25
CA GLN A 24 -18.05 0.63 -1.89
C GLN A 24 -18.62 0.49 -3.30
N HIS A 25 -19.34 1.49 -3.82
CA HIS A 25 -19.84 1.55 -5.19
C HIS A 25 -19.07 2.54 -6.07
N SER A 26 -18.12 3.28 -5.48
CA SER A 26 -17.24 4.25 -6.16
C SER A 26 -16.08 3.58 -6.88
N GLU A 27 -15.18 4.41 -7.43
CA GLU A 27 -13.91 4.00 -8.02
C GLU A 27 -12.97 3.29 -7.02
N PHE A 28 -13.20 3.44 -5.71
CA PHE A 28 -12.44 2.74 -4.67
C PHE A 28 -12.96 1.32 -4.37
N ARG A 29 -14.06 0.90 -5.00
CA ARG A 29 -14.59 -0.46 -4.85
C ARG A 29 -13.53 -1.56 -5.00
N PRO A 30 -12.61 -1.53 -5.98
CA PRO A 30 -11.56 -2.55 -6.09
C PRO A 30 -10.72 -2.65 -4.82
N LEU A 31 -10.33 -1.52 -4.20
CA LEU A 31 -9.55 -1.52 -2.96
C LEU A 31 -10.31 -2.19 -1.81
N HIS A 32 -11.62 -1.92 -1.66
CA HIS A 32 -12.46 -2.60 -0.67
C HIS A 32 -12.53 -4.10 -0.91
N MET A 33 -12.66 -4.53 -2.18
CA MET A 33 -12.78 -5.94 -2.53
C MET A 33 -11.48 -6.73 -2.31
N ILE A 34 -10.33 -6.12 -2.56
CA ILE A 34 -9.01 -6.78 -2.37
C ILE A 34 -8.51 -6.69 -0.92
N ASN A 35 -9.03 -5.77 -0.13
CA ASN A 35 -8.55 -5.51 1.22
C ASN A 35 -8.54 -6.74 2.14
N PRO A 36 -9.58 -7.61 2.17
CA PRO A 36 -9.53 -8.84 2.96
C PRO A 36 -8.39 -9.78 2.57
N LEU A 37 -8.05 -9.86 1.28
CA LEU A 37 -6.95 -10.70 0.79
C LEU A 37 -5.61 -10.16 1.27
N ARG A 38 -5.40 -8.83 1.14
CA ARG A 38 -4.19 -8.15 1.62
C ARG A 38 -4.03 -8.31 3.12
N LEU A 39 -5.08 -8.00 3.89
CA LEU A 39 -5.08 -8.10 5.34
C LEU A 39 -4.77 -9.51 5.83
N ASN A 40 -5.39 -10.54 5.25
CA ASN A 40 -5.15 -11.93 5.63
C ASN A 40 -3.71 -12.36 5.33
N TRP A 41 -3.20 -11.99 4.15
CA TRP A 41 -1.84 -12.32 3.74
C TRP A 41 -0.79 -11.64 4.65
N ILE A 42 -1.00 -10.36 5.00
CA ILE A 42 -0.15 -9.63 5.95
C ILE A 42 -0.18 -10.29 7.33
N ASP A 43 -1.36 -10.59 7.84
CA ASP A 43 -1.55 -11.22 9.16
C ASP A 43 -0.87 -12.58 9.24
N GLU A 44 -1.06 -13.43 8.24
CA GLU A 44 -0.46 -14.77 8.14
C GLU A 44 1.07 -14.70 8.12
N HIS A 45 1.65 -13.91 7.20
CA HIS A 45 3.10 -13.84 7.02
C HIS A 45 3.83 -13.10 8.14
N SER A 46 3.14 -12.24 8.87
CA SER A 46 3.70 -11.60 10.05
C SER A 46 3.53 -12.42 11.34
N GLY A 47 2.91 -13.59 11.29
CA GLY A 47 2.62 -14.40 12.47
C GLY A 47 1.55 -13.77 13.39
N GLY A 48 0.55 -13.11 12.80
CA GLY A 48 -0.50 -12.34 13.47
C GLY A 48 -0.09 -10.89 13.74
N ILE A 49 -1.03 -9.95 13.58
CA ILE A 49 -0.79 -8.49 13.80
C ILE A 49 -1.38 -7.97 15.11
N SER A 50 -2.19 -8.76 15.80
CA SER A 50 -2.80 -8.35 17.07
C SER A 50 -1.76 -7.98 18.11
N GLY A 51 -1.90 -6.80 18.72
CA GLY A 51 -0.97 -6.24 19.70
C GLY A 51 0.32 -5.64 19.10
N LYS A 52 0.59 -5.83 17.81
CA LYS A 52 1.79 -5.30 17.14
C LYS A 52 1.65 -3.81 16.82
N LYS A 53 2.79 -3.10 16.78
CA LYS A 53 2.89 -1.74 16.27
C LYS A 53 3.07 -1.78 14.76
N VAL A 54 2.09 -1.27 14.03
CA VAL A 54 2.02 -1.34 12.57
C VAL A 54 2.06 0.07 11.97
N LEU A 55 2.83 0.25 10.90
CA LEU A 55 2.84 1.45 10.08
C LEU A 55 2.24 1.13 8.70
N ASP A 56 1.29 1.96 8.25
CA ASP A 56 0.74 1.92 6.89
C ASP A 56 1.19 3.17 6.12
N VAL A 57 2.08 2.99 5.15
CA VAL A 57 2.69 4.05 4.33
C VAL A 57 1.89 4.25 3.07
N GLY A 58 1.44 5.49 2.81
CA GLY A 58 0.50 5.79 1.73
C GLY A 58 -0.88 5.23 2.05
N CYS A 59 -1.36 5.42 3.29
CA CYS A 59 -2.60 4.81 3.77
C CYS A 59 -3.88 5.36 3.11
N GLY A 60 -3.79 6.48 2.40
CA GLY A 60 -4.93 7.17 1.79
C GLY A 60 -6.06 7.41 2.79
N GLY A 61 -7.28 7.02 2.43
CA GLY A 61 -8.46 7.11 3.31
C GLY A 61 -8.58 6.00 4.36
N GLY A 62 -7.52 5.19 4.57
CA GLY A 62 -7.39 4.32 5.74
C GLY A 62 -8.02 2.92 5.65
N ILE A 63 -8.42 2.44 4.47
CA ILE A 63 -9.11 1.14 4.31
C ILE A 63 -8.31 -0.03 4.93
N LEU A 64 -7.01 -0.14 4.59
CA LEU A 64 -6.16 -1.20 5.13
C LEU A 64 -5.76 -0.90 6.58
N ALA A 65 -5.35 0.33 6.88
CA ALA A 65 -4.95 0.77 8.20
C ALA A 65 -6.04 0.49 9.26
N GLU A 66 -7.28 0.90 8.98
CA GLU A 66 -8.42 0.64 9.87
C GLU A 66 -8.71 -0.86 10.03
N SER A 67 -8.61 -1.63 8.94
CA SER A 67 -8.82 -3.08 9.00
C SER A 67 -7.76 -3.78 9.86
N MET A 68 -6.50 -3.31 9.82
CA MET A 68 -5.44 -3.79 10.70
C MET A 68 -5.70 -3.42 12.16
N ALA A 69 -6.17 -2.20 12.43
CA ALA A 69 -6.55 -1.76 13.76
C ALA A 69 -7.72 -2.58 14.32
N ARG A 70 -8.75 -2.86 13.52
CA ARG A 70 -9.87 -3.75 13.90
C ARG A 70 -9.41 -5.18 14.20
N ARG A 71 -8.30 -5.63 13.64
CA ARG A 71 -7.66 -6.92 13.95
C ARG A 71 -6.78 -6.87 15.20
N GLY A 72 -6.76 -5.74 15.91
CA GLY A 72 -6.09 -5.57 17.20
C GLY A 72 -4.65 -5.01 17.10
N ALA A 73 -4.19 -4.58 15.93
CA ALA A 73 -2.91 -3.88 15.80
C ALA A 73 -2.99 -2.44 16.34
N ASN A 74 -1.87 -1.89 16.82
CA ASN A 74 -1.72 -0.45 17.08
C ASN A 74 -1.17 0.21 15.82
N VAL A 75 -1.99 0.96 15.09
CA VAL A 75 -1.68 1.40 13.73
C VAL A 75 -1.36 2.90 13.68
N LEU A 76 -0.29 3.27 12.99
CA LEU A 76 -0.08 4.59 12.44
C LEU A 76 -0.26 4.53 10.93
N GLY A 77 -1.21 5.29 10.38
CA GLY A 77 -1.33 5.53 8.95
C GLY A 77 -0.68 6.86 8.58
N ILE A 78 0.15 6.87 7.54
CA ILE A 78 0.72 8.11 7.01
C ILE A 78 0.42 8.27 5.53
N ASP A 79 0.16 9.51 5.14
CA ASP A 79 -0.07 9.90 3.74
C ASP A 79 0.33 11.36 3.53
N MET A 80 0.49 11.79 2.29
CA MET A 80 0.75 13.19 1.95
C MET A 80 -0.53 13.96 1.61
N GLY A 81 -1.62 13.28 1.30
CA GLY A 81 -2.95 13.87 1.05
C GLY A 81 -3.68 14.24 2.34
N ALA A 82 -3.95 15.53 2.55
CA ALA A 82 -4.67 15.99 3.74
C ALA A 82 -6.13 15.56 3.74
N ALA A 83 -6.80 15.62 2.57
CA ALA A 83 -8.21 15.27 2.45
C ALA A 83 -8.47 13.75 2.67
N PRO A 84 -7.71 12.81 2.07
CA PRO A 84 -7.82 11.38 2.40
C PRO A 84 -7.63 11.09 3.90
N LEU A 85 -6.60 11.69 4.54
CA LEU A 85 -6.35 11.51 5.97
C LEU A 85 -7.50 12.04 6.85
N ASN A 86 -8.14 13.14 6.46
CA ASN A 86 -9.30 13.64 7.18
C ASN A 86 -10.48 12.67 7.10
N ILE A 87 -10.74 12.11 5.92
CA ILE A 87 -11.77 11.07 5.75
C ILE A 87 -11.42 9.81 6.56
N ALA A 88 -10.16 9.38 6.58
CA ALA A 88 -9.71 8.25 7.38
C ALA A 88 -9.97 8.46 8.89
N ARG A 89 -9.67 9.65 9.42
CA ARG A 89 -9.93 10.01 10.83
C ARG A 89 -11.44 9.98 11.14
N LEU A 90 -12.24 10.64 10.29
CA LEU A 90 -13.69 10.71 10.48
C LEU A 90 -14.32 9.32 10.45
N HIS A 91 -13.92 8.46 9.51
CA HIS A 91 -14.45 7.11 9.42
C HIS A 91 -14.05 6.27 10.63
N ALA A 92 -12.80 6.30 11.05
CA ALA A 92 -12.33 5.58 12.24
C ALA A 92 -13.06 6.04 13.52
N GLU A 93 -13.33 7.35 13.66
CA GLU A 93 -14.10 7.91 14.77
C GLU A 93 -15.56 7.42 14.74
N GLN A 94 -16.24 7.50 13.60
CA GLN A 94 -17.61 7.04 13.40
C GLN A 94 -17.77 5.54 13.72
N GLU A 95 -16.78 4.76 13.36
CA GLU A 95 -16.73 3.30 13.56
C GLU A 95 -16.18 2.89 14.94
N GLY A 96 -15.78 3.86 15.77
CA GLY A 96 -15.29 3.63 17.13
C GLY A 96 -13.93 2.93 17.21
N VAL A 97 -13.10 3.00 16.17
CA VAL A 97 -11.75 2.42 16.13
C VAL A 97 -10.78 3.35 16.85
N LYS A 98 -10.20 2.90 17.97
CA LYS A 98 -9.40 3.77 18.86
C LYS A 98 -7.88 3.53 18.79
N ASN A 99 -7.46 2.38 18.30
CA ASN A 99 -6.05 1.96 18.22
C ASN A 99 -5.41 2.32 16.87
N ILE A 100 -5.80 3.48 16.33
CA ILE A 100 -5.30 4.02 15.07
C ILE A 100 -5.05 5.52 15.17
N GLU A 101 -3.95 5.96 14.58
CA GLU A 101 -3.57 7.37 14.42
C GLU A 101 -3.25 7.62 12.94
N TYR A 102 -3.51 8.86 12.47
CA TYR A 102 -3.18 9.28 11.12
C TYR A 102 -2.34 10.56 11.13
N ARG A 103 -1.20 10.57 10.39
CA ARG A 103 -0.30 11.72 10.29
C ARG A 103 -0.01 12.08 8.85
N GLN A 104 0.00 13.38 8.55
CA GLN A 104 0.50 13.91 7.29
C GLN A 104 2.01 14.14 7.43
N VAL A 105 2.81 13.21 6.95
CA VAL A 105 4.27 13.25 7.06
C VAL A 105 4.91 12.39 5.96
N PRO A 106 6.00 12.84 5.32
CA PRO A 106 6.78 11.99 4.42
C PRO A 106 7.39 10.81 5.19
N VAL A 107 7.40 9.64 4.58
CA VAL A 107 7.94 8.43 5.23
C VAL A 107 9.43 8.57 5.55
N GLU A 108 10.19 9.26 4.72
CA GLU A 108 11.61 9.52 4.93
C GLU A 108 11.85 10.36 6.20
N GLN A 109 11.01 11.39 6.42
CA GLN A 109 11.06 12.17 7.66
C GLN A 109 10.70 11.31 8.87
N LEU A 110 9.63 10.51 8.78
CA LEU A 110 9.24 9.61 9.85
C LEU A 110 10.34 8.58 10.16
N ALA A 111 11.10 8.14 9.14
CA ALA A 111 12.21 7.21 9.31
C ALA A 111 13.36 7.79 10.14
N ASP A 112 13.57 9.10 10.07
CA ASP A 112 14.56 9.79 10.91
C ASP A 112 14.03 9.99 12.35
N GLU A 113 12.71 10.13 12.53
CA GLU A 113 12.08 10.31 13.84
C GLU A 113 11.88 8.99 14.61
N GLN A 114 11.55 7.89 13.91
CA GLN A 114 11.03 6.66 14.50
C GLN A 114 11.71 5.39 13.99
N ALA A 115 13.01 5.43 13.71
CA ALA A 115 13.76 4.27 13.24
C ALA A 115 13.60 3.05 14.17
N GLY A 116 13.34 1.87 13.58
CA GLY A 116 13.28 0.60 14.31
C GLY A 116 12.14 0.48 15.32
N GLN A 117 11.02 1.17 15.09
CA GLN A 117 9.91 1.16 16.05
C GLN A 117 8.75 0.23 15.69
N TYR A 118 8.64 -0.22 14.45
CA TYR A 118 7.46 -0.94 13.97
C TYR A 118 7.74 -2.44 13.82
N ASP A 119 6.80 -3.26 14.25
CA ASP A 119 6.84 -4.72 14.06
C ASP A 119 6.51 -5.09 12.61
N VAL A 120 5.58 -4.33 12.01
CA VAL A 120 5.12 -4.50 10.64
C VAL A 120 5.03 -3.13 9.95
N VAL A 121 5.50 -3.06 8.71
CA VAL A 121 5.33 -1.88 7.83
C VAL A 121 4.64 -2.35 6.56
N THR A 122 3.59 -1.66 6.15
CA THR A 122 2.88 -1.87 4.88
C THR A 122 3.05 -0.65 3.98
N CYS A 123 3.25 -0.87 2.68
CA CYS A 123 3.30 0.15 1.65
C CYS A 123 2.63 -0.44 0.40
N MET A 124 1.31 -0.28 0.31
CA MET A 124 0.48 -1.00 -0.65
C MET A 124 -0.08 -0.04 -1.70
N GLU A 125 0.14 -0.34 -3.01
CA GLU A 125 -0.34 0.47 -4.15
C GLU A 125 0.13 1.95 -4.05
N MET A 126 1.38 2.19 -3.67
CA MET A 126 1.91 3.53 -3.45
C MET A 126 3.20 3.80 -4.24
N LEU A 127 4.02 2.76 -4.45
CA LEU A 127 5.35 2.89 -5.06
C LEU A 127 5.32 3.45 -6.50
N GLU A 128 4.27 3.16 -7.26
CA GLU A 128 4.03 3.68 -8.61
C GLU A 128 3.62 5.16 -8.66
N HIS A 129 3.32 5.77 -7.51
CA HIS A 129 2.86 7.16 -7.41
C HIS A 129 3.95 8.14 -6.94
N VAL A 130 5.17 7.65 -6.69
CA VAL A 130 6.28 8.49 -6.21
C VAL A 130 7.42 8.58 -7.23
N PRO A 131 8.19 9.69 -7.23
CA PRO A 131 9.34 9.85 -8.12
C PRO A 131 10.48 8.83 -7.87
N ASP A 132 10.74 8.48 -6.61
CA ASP A 132 11.81 7.57 -6.19
C ASP A 132 11.29 6.46 -5.26
N PRO A 133 10.83 5.32 -5.81
CA PRO A 133 10.39 4.18 -5.01
C PRO A 133 11.49 3.59 -4.12
N ALA A 134 12.75 3.64 -4.53
CA ALA A 134 13.86 3.08 -3.76
C ALA A 134 14.07 3.82 -2.43
N SER A 135 13.87 5.15 -2.41
CA SER A 135 13.88 5.96 -1.19
C SER A 135 12.80 5.51 -0.20
N ILE A 136 11.58 5.25 -0.69
CA ILE A 136 10.47 4.74 0.15
C ILE A 136 10.80 3.38 0.76
N ILE A 137 11.34 2.45 -0.04
CA ILE A 137 11.73 1.11 0.41
C ILE A 137 12.79 1.20 1.51
N LEU A 138 13.79 2.07 1.32
CA LEU A 138 14.84 2.32 2.32
C LEU A 138 14.26 2.92 3.61
N ALA A 139 13.32 3.86 3.52
CA ALA A 139 12.65 4.44 4.68
C ALA A 139 11.82 3.37 5.44
N CYS A 140 11.08 2.51 4.73
CA CYS A 140 10.37 1.37 5.33
C CYS A 140 11.33 0.43 6.08
N GLN A 141 12.51 0.15 5.49
CA GLN A 141 13.54 -0.66 6.13
C GLN A 141 14.10 -0.01 7.40
N LYS A 142 14.29 1.31 7.41
CA LYS A 142 14.73 2.03 8.62
C LYS A 142 13.69 1.96 9.74
N LEU A 143 12.41 2.08 9.39
CA LEU A 143 11.29 2.13 10.34
C LEU A 143 11.00 0.78 11.00
N VAL A 144 11.19 -0.32 10.27
CA VAL A 144 10.90 -1.65 10.79
C VAL A 144 11.99 -2.11 11.77
N LYS A 145 11.59 -2.81 12.83
CA LYS A 145 12.48 -3.45 13.82
C LYS A 145 13.38 -4.51 13.15
N PRO A 146 14.55 -4.82 13.70
CA PRO A 146 15.25 -6.07 13.39
C PRO A 146 14.32 -7.27 13.58
N GLY A 147 14.28 -8.19 12.61
CA GLY A 147 13.35 -9.32 12.57
C GLY A 147 11.92 -8.97 12.16
N GLY A 148 11.58 -7.69 12.01
CA GLY A 148 10.25 -7.24 11.63
C GLY A 148 9.93 -7.42 10.15
N HIS A 149 8.69 -7.14 9.75
CA HIS A 149 8.09 -7.52 8.49
C HIS A 149 7.74 -6.29 7.65
N VAL A 150 8.06 -6.30 6.35
CA VAL A 150 7.66 -5.23 5.43
C VAL A 150 6.93 -5.82 4.24
N PHE A 151 5.80 -5.22 3.88
CA PHE A 151 4.94 -5.65 2.78
C PHE A 151 4.82 -4.53 1.75
N PHE A 152 4.98 -4.87 0.49
CA PHE A 152 4.80 -3.96 -0.64
C PHE A 152 3.77 -4.53 -1.60
N SER A 153 3.05 -3.67 -2.33
CA SER A 153 2.32 -4.05 -3.53
C SER A 153 2.43 -2.97 -4.60
N THR A 154 2.36 -3.39 -5.85
CA THR A 154 2.36 -2.51 -7.01
C THR A 154 1.93 -3.26 -8.27
N ILE A 155 1.91 -2.57 -9.42
CA ILE A 155 1.53 -3.10 -10.72
C ILE A 155 2.78 -3.42 -11.54
N ASN A 156 2.79 -4.60 -12.16
CA ASN A 156 3.91 -5.06 -12.98
C ASN A 156 3.97 -4.31 -14.32
N ARG A 157 5.16 -3.92 -14.76
CA ARG A 157 5.41 -3.27 -16.05
C ARG A 157 5.61 -4.29 -17.16
N ASN A 158 4.50 -4.75 -17.77
CA ASN A 158 4.51 -5.61 -18.96
C ASN A 158 3.24 -5.38 -19.81
N PRO A 159 3.20 -5.87 -21.07
CA PRO A 159 2.04 -5.66 -21.96
C PRO A 159 0.73 -6.21 -21.41
N LYS A 160 0.76 -7.30 -20.64
CA LYS A 160 -0.42 -7.89 -20.03
C LYS A 160 -0.98 -6.96 -18.94
N ALA A 161 -0.13 -6.42 -18.09
CA ALA A 161 -0.54 -5.45 -17.06
C ALA A 161 -1.11 -4.18 -17.71
N TYR A 162 -0.51 -3.68 -18.79
CA TYR A 162 -1.05 -2.56 -19.56
C TYR A 162 -2.48 -2.85 -20.05
N LEU A 163 -2.69 -4.02 -20.64
CA LEU A 163 -3.99 -4.42 -21.16
C LEU A 163 -5.05 -4.54 -20.05
N PHE A 164 -4.70 -5.13 -18.92
CA PHE A 164 -5.67 -5.41 -17.86
C PHE A 164 -5.84 -4.25 -16.88
N ALA A 165 -4.76 -3.61 -16.44
CA ALA A 165 -4.84 -2.52 -15.46
C ALA A 165 -5.29 -1.20 -16.09
N ILE A 166 -4.85 -0.86 -17.30
CA ILE A 166 -5.21 0.38 -17.96
C ILE A 166 -6.41 0.17 -18.87
N ILE A 167 -6.29 -0.64 -19.94
CA ILE A 167 -7.38 -0.78 -20.90
C ILE A 167 -8.59 -1.48 -20.27
N GLY A 168 -8.36 -2.56 -19.53
CA GLY A 168 -9.42 -3.34 -18.90
C GLY A 168 -10.12 -2.58 -17.78
N ALA A 169 -9.38 -2.12 -16.77
CA ALA A 169 -9.97 -1.51 -15.59
C ALA A 169 -10.48 -0.08 -15.81
N GLU A 170 -9.73 0.75 -16.56
CA GLU A 170 -10.10 2.16 -16.74
C GLU A 170 -11.07 2.40 -17.91
N TYR A 171 -10.90 1.70 -19.05
CA TYR A 171 -11.68 1.99 -20.25
C TYR A 171 -12.82 1.00 -20.51
N VAL A 172 -12.62 -0.29 -20.27
CA VAL A 172 -13.63 -1.32 -20.57
C VAL A 172 -14.57 -1.54 -19.40
N LEU A 173 -14.03 -1.86 -18.23
CA LEU A 173 -14.82 -2.17 -17.04
C LEU A 173 -15.23 -0.92 -16.24
N ARG A 174 -14.56 0.21 -16.49
CA ARG A 174 -14.77 1.48 -15.78
C ARG A 174 -14.75 1.32 -14.24
N MET A 175 -13.85 0.47 -13.77
CA MET A 175 -13.66 0.20 -12.35
C MET A 175 -12.82 1.28 -11.67
N LEU A 176 -12.01 2.00 -12.45
CA LEU A 176 -11.11 3.07 -12.04
C LEU A 176 -11.30 4.28 -12.94
N ALA A 177 -11.02 5.47 -12.43
CA ALA A 177 -11.02 6.69 -13.22
C ALA A 177 -9.96 6.63 -14.34
N LYS A 178 -10.24 7.24 -15.50
CA LYS A 178 -9.28 7.30 -16.60
C LYS A 178 -8.04 8.08 -16.19
N GLY A 179 -6.85 7.56 -16.50
CA GLY A 179 -5.59 8.18 -16.16
C GLY A 179 -5.17 7.97 -14.71
N THR A 180 -5.78 7.00 -14.01
CA THR A 180 -5.34 6.59 -12.66
C THR A 180 -3.91 6.06 -12.71
N HIS A 181 -3.53 5.33 -13.78
CA HIS A 181 -2.23 4.71 -13.89
C HIS A 181 -1.42 5.23 -15.09
N ASP A 182 -0.14 5.46 -14.84
CA ASP A 182 0.88 5.70 -15.86
C ASP A 182 1.76 4.45 -16.00
N TYR A 183 1.71 3.82 -17.18
CA TYR A 183 2.48 2.60 -17.45
C TYR A 183 3.99 2.76 -17.21
N SER A 184 4.54 3.96 -17.44
CA SER A 184 5.96 4.22 -17.22
C SER A 184 6.38 4.11 -15.75
N LYS A 185 5.43 4.30 -14.83
CA LYS A 185 5.62 4.23 -13.38
C LYS A 185 5.42 2.82 -12.81
N PHE A 186 4.95 1.86 -13.61
CA PHE A 186 4.81 0.47 -13.16
C PHE A 186 6.18 -0.16 -12.87
N ILE A 187 6.24 -1.06 -11.91
CA ILE A 187 7.49 -1.62 -11.39
C ILE A 187 7.54 -3.13 -11.66
N LYS A 188 8.59 -3.59 -12.35
CA LYS A 188 8.77 -5.03 -12.56
C LYS A 188 9.13 -5.74 -11.24
N PRO A 189 8.68 -7.00 -11.04
CA PRO A 189 9.07 -7.78 -9.86
C PRO A 189 10.60 -7.86 -9.66
N SER A 190 11.37 -7.90 -10.76
CA SER A 190 12.84 -7.92 -10.70
C SER A 190 13.45 -6.59 -10.25
N GLU A 191 12.85 -5.46 -10.61
CA GLU A 191 13.26 -4.11 -10.18
C GLU A 191 12.96 -3.93 -8.70
N LEU A 192 11.73 -4.22 -8.27
CA LEU A 192 11.36 -4.17 -6.86
C LEU A 192 12.24 -5.09 -6.00
N ALA A 193 12.51 -6.31 -6.46
CA ALA A 193 13.41 -7.24 -5.76
C ALA A 193 14.86 -6.75 -5.71
N HIS A 194 15.32 -5.97 -6.69
CA HIS A 194 16.62 -5.31 -6.66
C HIS A 194 16.67 -4.26 -5.55
N ASP A 195 15.68 -3.35 -5.50
CA ASP A 195 15.64 -2.26 -4.53
C ASP A 195 15.45 -2.77 -3.11
N ILE A 196 14.63 -3.83 -2.92
CA ILE A 196 14.48 -4.54 -1.64
C ILE A 196 15.84 -5.05 -1.13
N ARG A 197 16.64 -5.69 -1.99
CA ARG A 197 17.97 -6.18 -1.60
C ARG A 197 18.94 -5.03 -1.34
N ALA A 198 18.90 -3.96 -2.15
CA ALA A 198 19.73 -2.77 -1.95
C ALA A 198 19.42 -2.09 -0.60
N ALA A 199 18.18 -2.16 -0.13
CA ALA A 199 17.75 -1.68 1.17
C ALA A 199 18.04 -2.68 2.33
N ASN A 200 18.77 -3.79 2.10
CA ASN A 200 19.04 -4.83 3.11
C ASN A 200 17.76 -5.45 3.70
N LEU A 201 16.73 -5.61 2.89
CA LEU A 201 15.56 -6.42 3.21
C LEU A 201 15.68 -7.79 2.53
N LYS A 202 15.30 -8.85 3.22
CA LYS A 202 15.27 -10.21 2.68
C LYS A 202 13.90 -10.50 2.09
N LEU A 203 13.81 -10.66 0.78
CA LEU A 203 12.59 -11.10 0.11
C LEU A 203 12.27 -12.53 0.57
N LYS A 204 11.07 -12.76 1.05
CA LYS A 204 10.60 -14.04 1.63
C LYS A 204 9.52 -14.69 0.76
N ASP A 205 8.58 -13.92 0.25
CA ASP A 205 7.48 -14.42 -0.57
C ASP A 205 6.97 -13.37 -1.53
N MET A 206 6.32 -13.82 -2.62
CA MET A 206 5.68 -12.96 -3.61
C MET A 206 4.44 -13.65 -4.16
N THR A 207 3.34 -12.93 -4.25
CA THR A 207 2.07 -13.44 -4.78
C THR A 207 1.40 -12.43 -5.71
N GLY A 208 0.71 -12.92 -6.73
CA GLY A 208 -0.10 -12.08 -7.60
C GLY A 208 -1.52 -11.92 -7.07
N LEU A 209 -2.11 -10.77 -7.32
CA LEU A 209 -3.51 -10.48 -7.07
C LEU A 209 -4.27 -10.52 -8.39
N HIS A 210 -5.25 -11.39 -8.46
CA HIS A 210 -5.99 -11.71 -9.68
C HIS A 210 -7.45 -11.28 -9.59
N TYR A 211 -8.04 -10.98 -10.73
CA TYR A 211 -9.45 -10.65 -10.88
C TYR A 211 -10.08 -11.40 -12.06
N ASN A 212 -11.26 -11.96 -11.86
CA ASN A 212 -12.08 -12.53 -12.93
C ASN A 212 -13.27 -11.59 -13.21
N PRO A 213 -13.34 -10.95 -14.38
CA PRO A 213 -14.41 -10.00 -14.69
C PRO A 213 -15.79 -10.63 -14.86
N ILE A 214 -15.86 -11.94 -15.16
CA ILE A 214 -17.14 -12.67 -15.31
C ILE A 214 -17.73 -12.97 -13.92
N THR A 215 -16.92 -13.56 -13.03
CA THR A 215 -17.37 -13.92 -11.68
C THR A 215 -17.25 -12.77 -10.67
N LYS A 216 -16.58 -11.68 -11.04
CA LYS A 216 -16.27 -10.52 -10.19
C LYS A 216 -15.53 -10.89 -8.89
N ARG A 217 -14.72 -11.95 -8.93
CA ARG A 217 -13.98 -12.45 -7.77
C ARG A 217 -12.50 -12.08 -7.88
N TYR A 218 -11.91 -11.76 -6.72
CA TYR A 218 -10.47 -11.58 -6.54
C TYR A 218 -9.90 -12.79 -5.80
N TRP A 219 -8.64 -13.14 -6.09
CA TRP A 219 -7.91 -14.20 -5.37
C TRP A 219 -6.40 -13.99 -5.48
N LEU A 220 -5.62 -14.63 -4.61
CA LEU A 220 -4.16 -14.66 -4.67
C LEU A 220 -3.69 -15.94 -5.38
N ALA A 221 -2.63 -15.82 -6.19
CA ALA A 221 -1.98 -16.95 -6.85
C ALA A 221 -0.52 -16.61 -7.20
N PRO A 222 0.36 -17.59 -7.45
CA PRO A 222 1.80 -17.35 -7.68
C PRO A 222 2.15 -16.50 -8.91
N ASN A 223 1.22 -16.35 -9.87
CA ASN A 223 1.47 -15.55 -11.07
C ASN A 223 1.42 -14.05 -10.75
N VAL A 224 2.52 -13.33 -10.98
CA VAL A 224 2.72 -11.90 -10.68
C VAL A 224 2.63 -11.01 -11.93
N ASP A 225 1.94 -11.44 -12.96
CA ASP A 225 1.94 -10.75 -14.26
C ASP A 225 1.27 -9.36 -14.25
N VAL A 226 0.29 -9.11 -13.37
CA VAL A 226 -0.47 -7.85 -13.38
C VAL A 226 -0.23 -7.08 -12.08
N ASN A 227 -0.97 -7.35 -11.04
CA ASN A 227 -0.77 -6.76 -9.72
C ASN A 227 -0.13 -7.82 -8.81
N TYR A 228 0.79 -7.40 -7.96
CA TYR A 228 1.50 -8.33 -7.08
C TYR A 228 1.84 -7.73 -5.74
N MET A 229 1.96 -8.60 -4.74
CA MET A 229 2.38 -8.28 -3.39
C MET A 229 3.69 -8.99 -3.07
N VAL A 230 4.52 -8.34 -2.27
CA VAL A 230 5.84 -8.83 -1.85
C VAL A 230 5.94 -8.77 -0.34
N TYR A 231 6.33 -9.88 0.27
CA TYR A 231 6.67 -9.96 1.68
C TYR A 231 8.19 -9.99 1.85
N THR A 232 8.67 -9.14 2.72
CA THR A 232 10.08 -9.04 3.08
C THR A 232 10.26 -9.02 4.59
N GLN A 233 11.47 -9.33 5.04
CA GLN A 233 11.84 -9.29 6.45
C GLN A 233 13.19 -8.60 6.61
N LYS A 234 13.30 -7.72 7.61
CA LYS A 234 14.59 -7.19 8.04
C LYS A 234 15.30 -8.26 8.86
N GLU A 235 16.58 -8.51 8.56
CA GLU A 235 17.35 -9.49 9.35
C GLU A 235 17.40 -9.07 10.82
N GLY A 236 17.28 -10.06 11.70
CA GLY A 236 17.50 -9.90 13.13
C GLY A 236 19.01 -9.68 13.42
N VAL A 237 19.31 -8.97 14.46
CA VAL A 237 20.68 -8.82 14.97
C VAL A 237 21.06 -10.09 15.73
#